data_6d6daadcf0c1969373865ad931ed41e8
#
_entry.id   6d6daadcf0c1969373865ad931ed41e8
#
_cell.length_a   1.000
_cell.length_b   1.000
_cell.length_c   1.000
_cell.angle_alpha   90.00
_cell.angle_beta   90.00
_cell.angle_gamma   90.00
#
_symmetry.space_group_name_H-M   'P 1'
#
loop_
_entity.id
_entity.type
_entity.pdbx_description
1 polymer ?
#
loop_
_entity_poly.entity_id
_entity_poly.type
_entity_poly.pdbx_seq_one_letter_code
_entity_poly.pdbx_strand_id
1 'polypeptide(L)'
;MRELPHQIPFRVASKLIRRDATSIEGEFLCTANDEMPLDVMLVEAMAQFGGALVFDAQGYLSAIDDCELTRAPRAGDVVRIEVTLDASLGALHRFHGVGRIGGVEVARARFYLSAHAEV
;
A
#
# COMPACT_ATOMS: atom_id res chain seq x y z
N MET A 1 -1.31 -5.16 -18.07
CA MET A 1 -0.90 -4.72 -16.74
C MET A 1 -0.26 -5.88 -16.00
N ARG A 2 0.79 -5.56 -15.28
CA ARG A 2 1.46 -6.58 -14.51
C ARG A 2 0.58 -7.07 -13.36
N GLU A 3 0.56 -8.35 -13.16
CA GLU A 3 -0.10 -8.89 -11.99
C GLU A 3 0.73 -8.61 -10.75
N LEU A 4 0.04 -8.35 -9.67
CA LEU A 4 0.72 -8.10 -8.42
C LEU A 4 1.20 -9.42 -7.83
N PRO A 5 2.27 -9.36 -7.03
CA PRO A 5 2.86 -10.58 -6.48
C PRO A 5 1.87 -11.41 -5.67
N HIS A 6 0.94 -10.75 -5.04
CA HIS A 6 -0.04 -11.45 -4.23
C HIS A 6 -1.29 -11.61 -5.06
N GLN A 7 -1.53 -12.80 -5.50
CA GLN A 7 -2.71 -13.15 -6.25
C GLN A 7 -3.88 -13.29 -5.31
N ILE A 8 -4.12 -12.31 -4.51
CA ILE A 8 -5.08 -12.43 -3.45
C ILE A 8 -6.45 -12.10 -3.98
N PRO A 9 -7.48 -12.83 -3.55
CA PRO A 9 -8.84 -12.58 -4.03
C PRO A 9 -9.30 -11.17 -3.81
N PHE A 10 -8.72 -10.48 -2.85
CA PHE A 10 -9.11 -9.12 -2.57
C PHE A 10 -8.38 -8.11 -3.42
N ARG A 11 -7.77 -8.53 -4.48
CA ARG A 11 -7.12 -7.57 -5.36
C ARG A 11 -8.04 -6.41 -5.56
N VAL A 12 -7.72 -5.34 -4.87
CA VAL A 12 -8.65 -4.23 -4.75
C VAL A 12 -8.65 -3.43 -6.02
N ALA A 13 -9.79 -2.83 -6.29
CA ALA A 13 -9.91 -1.88 -7.37
C ALA A 13 -9.15 -0.64 -6.93
N SER A 14 -7.92 -0.51 -7.36
CA SER A 14 -7.15 0.67 -7.06
C SER A 14 -6.98 1.50 -8.31
N LYS A 15 -6.93 2.79 -8.11
CA LYS A 15 -6.81 3.75 -9.19
C LYS A 15 -5.61 4.61 -8.91
N LEU A 16 -4.69 4.65 -9.85
CA LEU A 16 -3.53 5.53 -9.74
C LEU A 16 -3.95 6.94 -10.07
N ILE A 17 -3.61 7.88 -9.19
CA ILE A 17 -3.94 9.29 -9.38
C ILE A 17 -2.72 10.07 -9.80
N ARG A 18 -1.59 9.85 -9.13
CA ARG A 18 -0.40 10.64 -9.35
C ARG A 18 0.83 9.82 -9.01
N ARG A 19 1.88 10.04 -9.75
CA ARG A 19 3.16 9.41 -9.48
C ARG A 19 4.27 10.38 -9.84
N ASP A 20 5.27 10.52 -8.95
CA ASP A 20 6.50 11.23 -9.29
C ASP A 20 7.68 10.37 -8.82
N ALA A 21 8.87 10.96 -8.72
CA ALA A 21 10.07 10.17 -8.45
C ALA A 21 10.08 9.53 -7.07
N THR A 22 9.43 10.15 -6.10
CA THR A 22 9.50 9.68 -4.72
C THR A 22 8.15 9.45 -4.07
N SER A 23 7.06 9.70 -4.77
CA SER A 23 5.75 9.48 -4.18
C SER A 23 4.75 9.01 -5.21
N ILE A 24 3.73 8.33 -4.72
CA ILE A 24 2.66 7.80 -5.54
C ILE A 24 1.36 7.96 -4.77
N GLU A 25 0.31 8.32 -5.47
CA GLU A 25 -0.98 8.55 -4.86
C GLU A 25 -2.05 7.82 -5.65
N GLY A 26 -2.95 7.15 -4.94
CA GLY A 26 -4.01 6.42 -5.58
C GLY A 26 -5.22 6.30 -4.68
N GLU A 27 -6.21 5.60 -5.17
CA GLU A 27 -7.43 5.32 -4.43
C GLU A 27 -7.62 3.83 -4.29
N PHE A 28 -8.11 3.44 -3.13
CA PHE A 28 -8.39 2.08 -2.78
C PHE A 28 -9.85 2.01 -2.36
N LEU A 29 -10.65 1.25 -3.11
CA LEU A 29 -12.06 1.07 -2.79
C LEU A 29 -12.19 -0.13 -1.86
N CYS A 30 -12.74 0.08 -0.69
CA CYS A 30 -12.97 -0.98 0.27
C CYS A 30 -14.25 -1.72 -0.11
N THR A 31 -14.13 -3.01 -0.33
CA THR A 31 -15.27 -3.84 -0.67
C THR A 31 -15.50 -4.84 0.45
N ALA A 32 -16.71 -5.33 0.55
CA ALA A 32 -17.01 -6.39 1.50
C ALA A 32 -16.25 -7.63 1.09
N ASN A 33 -15.46 -8.14 2.02
CA ASN A 33 -14.68 -9.34 1.77
C ASN A 33 -14.51 -10.08 3.09
N ASP A 34 -15.15 -11.22 3.19
CA ASP A 34 -15.17 -11.97 4.43
C ASP A 34 -13.86 -12.67 4.73
N GLU A 35 -12.96 -12.74 3.75
CA GLU A 35 -11.73 -13.48 3.90
C GLU A 35 -10.58 -12.66 4.46
N MET A 36 -10.69 -11.33 4.42
CA MET A 36 -9.58 -10.49 4.78
C MET A 36 -10.09 -9.24 5.48
N PRO A 37 -9.57 -8.92 6.66
CA PRO A 37 -9.92 -7.67 7.32
C PRO A 37 -9.52 -6.46 6.48
N LEU A 38 -10.34 -5.43 6.52
CA LEU A 38 -10.10 -4.25 5.69
C LEU A 38 -8.84 -3.49 6.10
N ASP A 39 -8.45 -3.54 7.38
CA ASP A 39 -7.22 -2.91 7.81
C ASP A 39 -5.99 -3.59 7.21
N VAL A 40 -6.02 -4.92 7.08
CA VAL A 40 -4.95 -5.66 6.44
C VAL A 40 -4.91 -5.32 4.95
N MET A 41 -6.07 -5.23 4.31
CA MET A 41 -6.14 -4.85 2.91
C MET A 41 -5.57 -3.46 2.67
N LEU A 42 -5.76 -2.55 3.61
CA LEU A 42 -5.24 -1.20 3.48
C LEU A 42 -3.72 -1.19 3.49
N VAL A 43 -3.10 -1.96 4.39
CA VAL A 43 -1.65 -2.06 4.44
C VAL A 43 -1.12 -2.71 3.17
N GLU A 44 -1.81 -3.73 2.69
CA GLU A 44 -1.43 -4.39 1.45
C GLU A 44 -1.51 -3.43 0.27
N ALA A 45 -2.55 -2.61 0.23
CA ALA A 45 -2.69 -1.61 -0.83
C ALA A 45 -1.53 -0.61 -0.80
N MET A 46 -1.13 -0.17 0.38
CA MET A 46 0.02 0.72 0.52
C MET A 46 1.29 0.07 -0.01
N ALA A 47 1.50 -1.22 0.30
CA ALA A 47 2.66 -1.94 -0.18
C ALA A 47 2.63 -2.08 -1.70
N GLN A 48 1.46 -2.29 -2.28
CA GLN A 48 1.33 -2.38 -3.73
C GLN A 48 1.68 -1.07 -4.40
N PHE A 49 1.23 0.05 -3.84
CA PHE A 49 1.60 1.36 -4.39
C PHE A 49 3.09 1.61 -4.26
N GLY A 50 3.69 1.27 -3.12
CA GLY A 50 5.13 1.42 -2.94
C GLY A 50 5.91 0.59 -3.94
N GLY A 51 5.47 -0.64 -4.16
CA GLY A 51 6.10 -1.50 -5.14
C GLY A 51 6.00 -0.93 -6.55
N ALA A 52 4.87 -0.36 -6.90
CA ALA A 52 4.68 0.26 -8.20
C ALA A 52 5.60 1.47 -8.39
N LEU A 53 5.99 2.11 -7.30
CA LEU A 53 6.85 3.28 -7.37
C LEU A 53 8.29 2.92 -7.72
N VAL A 54 8.82 1.85 -7.13
CA VAL A 54 10.26 1.58 -7.19
C VAL A 54 10.65 0.33 -7.97
N PHE A 55 9.73 -0.55 -8.29
CA PHE A 55 10.08 -1.82 -8.92
C PHE A 55 9.44 -1.96 -10.28
N ASP A 56 10.22 -2.47 -11.23
CA ASP A 56 9.66 -2.95 -12.48
C ASP A 56 9.15 -4.37 -12.33
N ALA A 57 9.63 -5.07 -11.33
CA ALA A 57 9.23 -6.43 -11.02
C ALA A 57 8.55 -6.43 -9.67
N GLN A 58 8.27 -7.62 -9.16
CA GLN A 58 7.61 -7.75 -7.87
C GLN A 58 8.44 -7.17 -6.75
N GLY A 59 7.78 -6.48 -5.84
CA GLY A 59 8.36 -6.11 -4.57
C GLY A 59 7.72 -6.94 -3.47
N TYR A 60 8.45 -7.14 -2.40
CA TYR A 60 8.00 -7.95 -1.27
C TYR A 60 8.02 -7.11 -0.01
N LEU A 61 6.93 -7.21 0.74
CA LEU A 61 6.85 -6.54 2.03
C LEU A 61 7.79 -7.27 2.98
N SER A 62 8.83 -6.59 3.41
CA SER A 62 9.85 -7.18 4.28
C SER A 62 9.55 -6.93 5.75
N ALA A 63 9.02 -5.77 6.08
CA ALA A 63 8.74 -5.43 7.46
C ALA A 63 7.76 -4.27 7.52
N ILE A 64 6.99 -4.24 8.58
CA ILE A 64 6.16 -3.10 8.95
C ILE A 64 6.74 -2.59 10.25
N ASP A 65 7.20 -1.35 10.23
CA ASP A 65 7.89 -0.77 11.38
C ASP A 65 6.89 -0.12 12.33
N ASP A 66 5.86 0.48 11.76
CA ASP A 66 4.90 1.25 12.53
C ASP A 66 3.61 1.30 11.73
N CYS A 67 2.50 1.09 12.40
CA CYS A 67 1.20 1.13 11.73
C CYS A 67 0.16 1.62 12.73
N GLU A 68 -0.49 2.73 12.39
CA GLU A 68 -1.54 3.29 13.21
C GLU A 68 -2.81 3.37 12.40
N LEU A 69 -3.89 2.96 13.00
CA LEU A 69 -5.20 2.99 12.40
C LEU A 69 -6.13 3.73 13.35
N THR A 70 -6.56 4.91 12.94
CA THR A 70 -7.51 5.68 13.75
C THR A 70 -8.90 5.07 13.63
N ARG A 71 -9.23 4.61 12.44
CA ARG A 71 -10.53 4.02 12.17
C ARG A 71 -10.36 2.98 11.07
N ALA A 72 -10.87 1.79 11.30
CA ALA A 72 -10.83 0.74 10.28
C ALA A 72 -11.76 1.13 9.11
N PRO A 73 -11.32 0.95 7.88
CA PRO A 73 -12.18 1.20 6.74
C PRO A 73 -13.37 0.26 6.74
N ARG A 74 -14.45 0.70 6.14
CA ARG A 74 -15.67 -0.09 5.98
C ARG A 74 -15.93 -0.31 4.51
N ALA A 75 -16.71 -1.33 4.21
CA ALA A 75 -17.13 -1.57 2.83
C ALA A 75 -17.80 -0.31 2.29
N GLY A 76 -17.41 0.10 1.11
CA GLY A 76 -17.91 1.30 0.47
C GLY A 76 -17.03 2.52 0.65
N ASP A 77 -16.10 2.50 1.60
CA ASP A 77 -15.17 3.61 1.78
C ASP A 77 -14.19 3.67 0.60
N VAL A 78 -13.86 4.87 0.19
CA VAL A 78 -12.77 5.10 -0.74
C VAL A 78 -11.65 5.75 0.04
N VAL A 79 -10.51 5.07 0.09
CA VAL A 79 -9.35 5.56 0.83
C VAL A 79 -8.36 6.15 -0.16
N ARG A 80 -8.05 7.42 0.02
CA ARG A 80 -6.98 8.06 -0.74
C ARG A 80 -5.66 7.71 -0.07
N ILE A 81 -4.78 7.05 -0.80
CA ILE A 81 -3.51 6.57 -0.26
C ILE A 81 -2.37 7.33 -0.92
N GLU A 82 -1.48 7.83 -0.09
CA GLU A 82 -0.26 8.45 -0.56
C GLU A 82 0.92 7.73 0.06
N VAL A 83 1.83 7.24 -0.78
CA VAL A 83 3.01 6.51 -0.32
C VAL A 83 4.24 7.25 -0.80
N THR A 84 5.17 7.48 0.12
CA THR A 84 6.39 8.24 -0.14
C THR A 84 7.59 7.36 0.16
N LEU A 85 8.55 7.38 -0.76
CA LEU A 85 9.82 6.70 -0.56
C LEU A 85 10.72 7.57 0.30
N ASP A 86 11.12 7.03 1.45
CA ASP A 86 11.94 7.77 2.41
C ASP A 86 13.42 7.52 2.24
N ALA A 87 13.80 6.28 1.91
CA ALA A 87 15.20 5.92 1.81
C ALA A 87 15.34 4.61 1.05
N SER A 88 16.50 4.43 0.44
CA SER A 88 16.85 3.19 -0.24
C SER A 88 18.24 2.76 0.20
N LEU A 89 18.37 1.48 0.54
CA LEU A 89 19.62 0.87 0.93
C LEU A 89 19.75 -0.42 0.12
N GLY A 90 20.45 -0.32 -1.02
CA GLY A 90 20.53 -1.45 -1.93
C GLY A 90 19.15 -1.84 -2.41
N ALA A 91 18.78 -3.09 -2.20
CA ALA A 91 17.49 -3.59 -2.65
C ALA A 91 16.36 -3.31 -1.65
N LEU A 92 16.67 -2.73 -0.51
CA LEU A 92 15.69 -2.46 0.52
C LEU A 92 15.24 -1.02 0.46
N HIS A 93 13.94 -0.80 0.43
CA HIS A 93 13.36 0.54 0.30
C HIS A 93 12.40 0.78 1.44
N ARG A 94 12.55 1.94 2.07
CA ARG A 94 11.69 2.33 3.18
C ARG A 94 10.70 3.37 2.72
N PHE A 95 9.45 3.16 3.12
CA PHE A 95 8.34 4.04 2.73
C PHE A 95 7.55 4.44 3.95
N HIS A 96 6.79 5.51 3.80
CA HIS A 96 5.66 5.74 4.68
C HIS A 96 4.42 5.96 3.82
N GLY A 97 3.29 5.51 4.34
CA GLY A 97 2.01 5.65 3.68
C GLY A 97 1.00 6.32 4.59
N VAL A 98 0.11 7.07 3.99
CA VAL A 98 -0.99 7.74 4.69
C VAL A 98 -2.27 7.44 3.94
N GLY A 99 -3.31 7.04 4.67
CA GLY A 99 -4.62 6.83 4.10
C GLY A 99 -5.61 7.84 4.65
N ARG A 100 -6.44 8.39 3.76
CA ARG A 100 -7.45 9.38 4.13
C ARG A 100 -8.79 9.00 3.54
N ILE A 101 -9.83 9.24 4.32
CA ILE A 101 -11.20 9.07 3.87
C ILE A 101 -11.88 10.43 4.03
N GLY A 102 -12.39 10.97 2.93
CA GLY A 102 -13.03 12.26 2.96
C GLY A 102 -12.11 13.37 3.44
N GLY A 103 -10.80 13.25 3.15
CA GLY A 103 -9.83 14.24 3.55
C GLY A 103 -9.30 14.08 4.96
N VAL A 104 -9.81 13.12 5.72
CA VAL A 104 -9.40 12.88 7.10
C VAL A 104 -8.45 11.70 7.17
N GLU A 105 -7.31 11.88 7.79
CA GLU A 105 -6.35 10.80 7.93
C GLU A 105 -6.91 9.72 8.85
N VAL A 106 -6.93 8.48 8.36
CA VAL A 106 -7.43 7.34 9.13
C VAL A 106 -6.36 6.29 9.37
N ALA A 107 -5.24 6.36 8.63
CA ALA A 107 -4.19 5.35 8.77
C ALA A 107 -2.86 5.95 8.37
N ARG A 108 -1.80 5.42 8.98
CA ARG A 108 -0.43 5.70 8.54
C ARG A 108 0.42 4.49 8.86
N ALA A 109 1.44 4.28 8.06
CA ALA A 109 2.32 3.14 8.25
C ALA A 109 3.70 3.46 7.72
N ARG A 110 4.70 2.86 8.34
CA ARG A 110 6.06 2.80 7.81
C ARG A 110 6.37 1.36 7.50
N PHE A 111 6.91 1.12 6.33
CA PHE A 111 7.15 -0.25 5.92
C PHE A 111 8.33 -0.30 4.97
N TYR A 112 8.84 -1.51 4.78
CA TYR A 112 9.99 -1.77 3.93
C TYR A 112 9.61 -2.77 2.87
N LEU A 113 10.06 -2.51 1.65
CA LEU A 113 9.90 -3.45 0.55
C LEU A 113 11.28 -3.82 0.02
N SER A 114 11.42 -5.06 -0.43
CA SER A 114 12.63 -5.49 -1.10
C SER A 114 12.29 -6.03 -2.48
N ALA A 115 13.28 -6.00 -3.37
CA ALA A 115 13.07 -6.41 -4.75
C ALA A 115 12.93 -7.93 -4.87
N HIS A 116 13.48 -8.67 -3.92
CA HIS A 116 13.48 -10.13 -3.95
C HIS A 116 13.01 -10.68 -2.63
N ALA A 117 12.34 -11.83 -2.70
CA ALA A 117 12.04 -12.55 -1.48
C ALA A 117 13.36 -12.97 -0.84
N GLU A 118 13.41 -12.86 0.47
CA GLU A 118 14.57 -13.34 1.22
C GLU A 118 14.52 -14.85 1.28
N VAL A 119 15.65 -15.43 1.04
CA VAL A 119 15.73 -16.88 0.98
C VAL A 119 16.45 -17.41 2.19
#